data_838c6dff1bf556f69816eba890df9f88
#
_entry.id   838c6dff1bf556f69816eba890df9f88
#
_cell.length_a   1.000
_cell.length_b   1.000
_cell.length_c   1.000
_cell.angle_alpha   90.00
_cell.angle_beta   90.00
_cell.angle_gamma   90.00
#
_symmetry.space_group_name_H-M   'P 1'
#
loop_
_entity.id
_entity.type
_entity.pdbx_description
1 polymer ?
#
loop_
_entity_poly.entity_id
_entity_poly.type
_entity_poly.pdbx_seq_one_letter_code
_entity_poly.pdbx_strand_id
1 'polypeptide(L)'
;MRNLNLLTLATTKQSSLLRNSKFIMPLSLSLLLATPLAASADETHSHDHADDHSHEQVYQTREQTVYEDVKILAEQSGLLVADVEKAIAFQTKFSELAQKINEQFPDKISGIWVEPVPKTRGHMRFKGKMPKEIRTLLRKNRLSNKVRVQENDKLSLAEQLKRVNILSRSLLDLGYKNAITAFNQKTQMIDSTVQASRQKAKPDKKAIIAQVHKQLQLQQSKAQQEDSFFMDSKALSISEQDLNLKVVSGDAPMINFEHSRGGNWLRDDGFRECTSGWAVSGGSGDGIITAAHCSGLNQFEEPGVPLYSMTWRNQHLGPLGDTEYHTTTHIEPAEFYASSGQIREVNNWRWTWSMPGASVCRYGRSSNIRTCNHTVLNIGVTVNQNGTLVGSMVTATNHSGIGGDSGGGWSWGNTAWGIHSGSIWSGTTSVFTPIYEGMISVGTFIKTQ
;
A
#
# COMPACT_ATOMS: atom_id res chain seq x y z
N MET A 1 18.16 19.62 24.67
CA MET A 1 17.05 20.55 24.50
C MET A 1 17.31 21.33 23.21
N ARG A 2 16.71 20.97 22.11
CA ARG A 2 16.70 21.74 20.86
C ARG A 2 15.30 21.60 20.26
N ASN A 3 14.70 22.76 20.00
CA ASN A 3 13.33 23.01 19.59
C ASN A 3 12.93 22.25 18.33
N LEU A 4 11.87 21.45 18.41
CA LEU A 4 11.07 21.01 17.27
C LEU A 4 10.11 22.14 16.91
N ASN A 5 10.30 22.79 15.77
CA ASN A 5 9.30 23.66 15.18
C ASN A 5 8.17 22.80 14.58
N LEU A 6 7.02 22.82 15.24
CA LEU A 6 5.75 22.33 14.71
C LEU A 6 5.30 23.23 13.56
N LEU A 7 5.22 22.70 12.36
CA LEU A 7 4.51 23.31 11.24
C LEU A 7 3.00 23.27 11.53
N THR A 8 2.44 24.42 11.82
CA THR A 8 1.00 24.67 11.98
C THR A 8 0.33 24.61 10.60
N LEU A 9 -0.43 23.56 10.32
CA LEU A 9 -1.33 23.49 9.17
C LEU A 9 -2.59 24.32 9.47
N ALA A 10 -2.78 25.38 8.68
CA ALA A 10 -3.95 26.23 8.74
C ALA A 10 -5.20 25.48 8.28
N THR A 11 -6.19 25.36 9.16
CA THR A 11 -7.54 24.88 8.85
C THR A 11 -8.33 25.96 8.15
N THR A 12 -8.61 25.81 6.87
CA THR A 12 -9.58 26.63 6.14
C THR A 12 -11.00 26.18 6.48
N LYS A 13 -11.74 27.07 7.13
CA LYS A 13 -13.19 26.96 7.33
C LYS A 13 -13.92 26.99 5.97
N GLN A 14 -14.60 25.92 5.61
CA GLN A 14 -15.66 25.98 4.59
C GLN A 14 -17.01 26.26 5.25
N SER A 15 -17.54 27.44 4.93
CA SER A 15 -18.87 27.90 5.29
C SER A 15 -19.93 27.18 4.47
N SER A 16 -20.91 26.62 5.18
CA SER A 16 -22.15 26.02 4.68
C SER A 16 -23.02 27.02 3.94
N LEU A 17 -23.41 26.69 2.73
CA LEU A 17 -24.58 27.26 2.05
C LEU A 17 -25.57 26.14 1.77
N LEU A 18 -26.54 26.00 2.67
CA LEU A 18 -27.77 25.25 2.46
C LEU A 18 -28.65 25.98 1.41
N ARG A 19 -28.96 25.34 0.31
CA ARG A 19 -30.08 25.70 -0.56
C ARG A 19 -31.05 24.54 -0.68
N ASN A 20 -32.22 24.75 -0.10
CA ASN A 20 -33.44 23.96 -0.24
C ASN A 20 -33.82 23.78 -1.71
N SER A 21 -34.03 22.56 -2.18
CA SER A 21 -34.89 22.28 -3.30
C SER A 21 -35.78 21.09 -2.96
N LYS A 22 -37.06 21.42 -2.83
CA LYS A 22 -38.18 20.46 -2.76
C LYS A 22 -38.34 19.81 -4.14
N PHE A 23 -38.20 18.50 -4.21
CA PHE A 23 -38.68 17.72 -5.36
C PHE A 23 -39.88 16.89 -4.93
N ILE A 24 -41.00 17.13 -5.64
CA ILE A 24 -42.27 16.45 -5.53
C ILE A 24 -42.17 15.15 -6.34
N MET A 25 -42.46 14.03 -5.72
CA MET A 25 -42.66 12.74 -6.41
C MET A 25 -44.10 12.65 -6.95
N PRO A 26 -44.31 12.17 -8.18
CA PRO A 26 -45.62 11.67 -8.59
C PRO A 26 -45.73 10.17 -8.25
N LEU A 27 -46.81 9.82 -7.54
CA LEU A 27 -47.31 8.45 -7.43
C LEU A 27 -47.79 7.98 -8.80
N SER A 28 -47.27 6.86 -9.27
CA SER A 28 -47.91 6.05 -10.31
C SER A 28 -48.26 4.68 -9.77
N LEU A 29 -49.56 4.48 -9.73
CA LEU A 29 -50.31 3.25 -9.44
C LEU A 29 -50.24 2.33 -10.66
N SER A 30 -49.74 1.09 -10.52
CA SER A 30 -49.89 0.07 -11.57
C SER A 30 -50.12 -1.32 -10.99
N LEU A 31 -51.29 -1.70 -11.18
CA LEU A 31 -52.04 -2.96 -11.39
C LEU A 31 -51.26 -4.29 -11.25
N LEU A 32 -51.81 -5.13 -10.36
CA LEU A 32 -51.54 -6.54 -10.24
C LEU A 32 -51.99 -7.33 -11.49
N LEU A 33 -51.09 -8.19 -11.96
CA LEU A 33 -51.49 -9.37 -12.77
C LEU A 33 -50.79 -10.59 -12.16
N ALA A 34 -51.60 -11.50 -11.63
CA ALA A 34 -51.20 -12.80 -11.12
C ALA A 34 -51.01 -13.78 -12.27
N THR A 35 -49.93 -14.54 -12.26
CA THR A 35 -49.77 -15.78 -13.02
C THR A 35 -49.14 -16.88 -12.14
N PRO A 36 -49.42 -18.14 -12.36
CA PRO A 36 -49.34 -19.15 -11.31
C PRO A 36 -48.01 -19.85 -11.17
N LEU A 37 -47.86 -20.47 -10.01
CA LEU A 37 -46.79 -21.36 -9.52
C LEU A 37 -46.27 -22.37 -10.56
N ALA A 38 -44.95 -22.40 -10.72
CA ALA A 38 -44.22 -23.59 -11.01
C ALA A 38 -43.27 -23.84 -9.83
N ALA A 39 -43.49 -24.95 -9.13
CA ALA A 39 -42.62 -25.41 -8.06
C ALA A 39 -41.31 -25.92 -8.68
N SER A 40 -40.20 -25.27 -8.36
CA SER A 40 -38.87 -25.82 -8.55
C SER A 40 -38.26 -26.06 -7.18
N ALA A 41 -37.74 -27.27 -7.01
CA ALA A 41 -37.17 -27.79 -5.78
C ALA A 41 -36.05 -26.91 -5.27
N ASP A 42 -36.18 -26.54 -4.01
CA ASP A 42 -35.21 -25.81 -3.19
C ASP A 42 -34.10 -26.78 -2.81
N GLU A 43 -32.97 -26.74 -3.51
CA GLU A 43 -31.72 -27.31 -3.00
C GLU A 43 -31.12 -26.32 -2.00
N THR A 44 -31.54 -26.45 -0.75
CA THR A 44 -30.88 -25.81 0.40
C THR A 44 -29.47 -26.40 0.55
N HIS A 45 -28.48 -25.79 -0.06
CA HIS A 45 -27.11 -25.97 0.36
C HIS A 45 -26.89 -25.14 1.65
N SER A 46 -27.22 -25.76 2.78
CA SER A 46 -26.73 -25.35 4.07
C SER A 46 -25.25 -25.67 4.15
N HIS A 47 -24.39 -24.71 3.84
CA HIS A 47 -22.98 -24.75 4.24
C HIS A 47 -22.89 -24.27 5.70
N ASP A 48 -23.39 -25.07 6.61
CA ASP A 48 -22.98 -25.05 8.01
C ASP A 48 -21.54 -25.59 8.10
N HIS A 49 -20.56 -24.76 7.81
CA HIS A 49 -19.22 -24.97 8.29
C HIS A 49 -19.20 -24.56 9.76
N ALA A 50 -19.53 -25.51 10.61
CA ALA A 50 -19.15 -25.49 12.01
C ALA A 50 -17.62 -25.58 12.07
N ASP A 51 -16.93 -24.44 11.98
CA ASP A 51 -15.51 -24.30 12.33
C ASP A 51 -15.39 -24.30 13.86
N ASP A 52 -15.70 -25.43 14.49
CA ASP A 52 -15.32 -25.72 15.87
C ASP A 52 -13.88 -26.28 15.88
N HIS A 53 -12.93 -25.41 15.60
CA HIS A 53 -11.54 -25.65 15.94
C HIS A 53 -11.13 -24.64 17.01
N SER A 54 -11.27 -25.05 18.26
CA SER A 54 -10.55 -24.49 19.41
C SER A 54 -9.04 -24.71 19.20
N HIS A 55 -8.44 -24.01 18.23
CA HIS A 55 -7.00 -23.99 18.11
C HIS A 55 -6.44 -23.21 19.28
N GLU A 56 -5.67 -23.90 20.11
CA GLU A 56 -4.89 -23.29 21.18
C GLU A 56 -4.10 -22.11 20.54
N GLN A 57 -4.33 -20.88 21.01
CA GLN A 57 -3.65 -19.70 20.52
C GLN A 57 -2.19 -19.77 20.93
N VAL A 58 -1.27 -19.86 19.96
CA VAL A 58 0.17 -19.97 20.20
C VAL A 58 0.81 -18.61 20.03
N TYR A 59 1.34 -18.06 21.12
CA TYR A 59 2.16 -16.84 21.10
C TYR A 59 3.59 -17.18 20.73
N GLN A 60 4.13 -16.49 19.71
CA GLN A 60 5.50 -16.69 19.23
C GLN A 60 6.44 -15.62 19.76
N THR A 61 7.64 -16.01 20.22
CA THR A 61 8.72 -15.07 20.54
C THR A 61 9.25 -14.39 19.28
N ARG A 62 9.98 -13.29 19.42
CA ARG A 62 10.56 -12.55 18.30
C ARG A 62 11.49 -13.41 17.45
N GLU A 63 12.32 -14.24 18.08
CA GLU A 63 13.22 -15.15 17.37
C GLU A 63 12.43 -16.21 16.60
N GLN A 64 11.40 -16.78 17.22
CA GLN A 64 10.53 -17.76 16.59
C GLN A 64 9.82 -17.19 15.36
N THR A 65 9.33 -15.94 15.44
CA THR A 65 8.60 -15.31 14.33
C THR A 65 9.44 -15.09 13.08
N VAL A 66 10.69 -14.62 13.26
CA VAL A 66 11.62 -14.41 12.14
C VAL A 66 12.04 -15.75 11.53
N TYR A 67 12.34 -16.74 12.37
CA TYR A 67 12.73 -18.07 11.91
C TYR A 67 11.59 -18.77 11.14
N GLU A 68 10.36 -18.62 11.60
CA GLU A 68 9.18 -19.16 10.91
C GLU A 68 8.97 -18.52 9.53
N ASP A 69 9.06 -17.20 9.44
CA ASP A 69 8.96 -16.50 8.15
C ASP A 69 10.07 -16.91 7.17
N VAL A 70 11.29 -17.16 7.68
CA VAL A 70 12.40 -17.70 6.89
C VAL A 70 12.09 -19.10 6.37
N LYS A 71 11.53 -20.00 7.20
CA LYS A 71 11.12 -21.34 6.77
C LYS A 71 10.04 -21.28 5.71
N ILE A 72 8.97 -20.50 5.94
CA ILE A 72 7.88 -20.33 4.99
C ILE A 72 8.43 -19.80 3.65
N LEU A 73 9.30 -18.80 3.68
CA LEU A 73 9.93 -18.26 2.47
C LEU A 73 10.80 -19.31 1.77
N ALA A 74 11.59 -20.08 2.52
CA ALA A 74 12.44 -21.12 1.96
C ALA A 74 11.61 -22.21 1.27
N GLU A 75 10.57 -22.70 1.92
CA GLU A 75 9.64 -23.69 1.38
C GLU A 75 8.92 -23.19 0.13
N GLN A 76 8.29 -22.02 0.20
CA GLN A 76 7.54 -21.42 -0.91
C GLN A 76 8.41 -21.04 -2.11
N SER A 77 9.72 -20.83 -1.89
CA SER A 77 10.69 -20.46 -2.93
C SER A 77 11.54 -21.63 -3.40
N GLY A 78 11.46 -22.80 -2.78
CA GLY A 78 12.31 -23.96 -3.09
C GLY A 78 13.78 -23.73 -2.76
N LEU A 79 14.10 -22.93 -1.72
CA LEU A 79 15.44 -22.56 -1.31
C LEU A 79 15.85 -23.27 -0.01
N LEU A 80 17.16 -23.36 0.26
CA LEU A 80 17.66 -23.82 1.54
C LEU A 80 17.42 -22.74 2.62
N VAL A 81 16.95 -23.16 3.81
CA VAL A 81 16.72 -22.27 4.95
C VAL A 81 17.97 -21.43 5.27
N ALA A 82 19.15 -22.04 5.30
CA ALA A 82 20.40 -21.35 5.59
C ALA A 82 20.76 -20.25 4.57
N ASP A 83 20.40 -20.43 3.30
CA ASP A 83 20.62 -19.40 2.27
C ASP A 83 19.63 -18.23 2.44
N VAL A 84 18.38 -18.54 2.78
CA VAL A 84 17.35 -17.53 3.07
C VAL A 84 17.73 -16.74 4.33
N GLU A 85 18.11 -17.40 5.43
CA GLU A 85 18.59 -16.74 6.66
C GLU A 85 19.71 -15.75 6.38
N LYS A 86 20.73 -16.19 5.65
CA LYS A 86 21.87 -15.35 5.27
C LYS A 86 21.46 -14.13 4.43
N ALA A 87 20.52 -14.33 3.50
CA ALA A 87 20.03 -13.25 2.65
C ALA A 87 19.16 -12.26 3.46
N ILE A 88 18.28 -12.75 4.32
CA ILE A 88 17.44 -11.92 5.19
C ILE A 88 18.27 -11.13 6.19
N ALA A 89 19.26 -11.75 6.84
CA ALA A 89 20.18 -11.04 7.74
C ALA A 89 20.93 -9.90 7.02
N PHE A 90 21.31 -10.12 5.76
CA PHE A 90 21.89 -9.07 4.93
C PHE A 90 20.86 -7.98 4.60
N GLN A 91 19.65 -8.34 4.15
CA GLN A 91 18.59 -7.38 3.80
C GLN A 91 18.21 -6.50 4.99
N THR A 92 18.06 -7.08 6.18
CA THR A 92 17.77 -6.34 7.42
C THR A 92 18.86 -5.31 7.72
N LYS A 93 20.10 -5.74 7.76
CA LYS A 93 21.25 -4.86 8.05
C LYS A 93 21.41 -3.75 7.01
N PHE A 94 21.24 -4.08 5.73
CA PHE A 94 21.34 -3.11 4.66
C PHE A 94 20.17 -2.11 4.69
N SER A 95 18.94 -2.57 4.98
CA SER A 95 17.76 -1.73 5.08
C SER A 95 17.87 -0.69 6.21
N GLU A 96 18.34 -1.10 7.39
CA GLU A 96 18.57 -0.19 8.51
C GLU A 96 19.60 0.90 8.17
N LEU A 97 20.68 0.52 7.49
CA LEU A 97 21.68 1.48 7.05
C LEU A 97 21.13 2.40 5.96
N ALA A 98 20.40 1.85 5.01
CA ALA A 98 19.79 2.60 3.90
C ALA A 98 18.78 3.63 4.39
N GLN A 99 17.98 3.28 5.40
CA GLN A 99 17.06 4.20 6.05
C GLN A 99 17.82 5.39 6.67
N LYS A 100 18.85 5.13 7.49
CA LYS A 100 19.69 6.18 8.10
C LYS A 100 20.34 7.09 7.05
N ILE A 101 20.80 6.51 5.94
CA ILE A 101 21.40 7.27 4.86
C ILE A 101 20.35 8.16 4.19
N ASN A 102 19.16 7.63 3.93
CA ASN A 102 18.08 8.40 3.31
C ASN A 102 17.59 9.55 4.19
N GLU A 103 17.49 9.34 5.51
CA GLU A 103 17.13 10.39 6.47
C GLU A 103 18.19 11.52 6.52
N GLN A 104 19.45 11.19 6.40
CA GLN A 104 20.55 12.16 6.44
C GLN A 104 20.81 12.84 5.09
N PHE A 105 20.53 12.18 3.99
CA PHE A 105 20.86 12.64 2.63
C PHE A 105 19.70 12.44 1.64
N PRO A 106 18.47 12.90 1.95
CA PRO A 106 17.28 12.60 1.13
C PRO A 106 17.40 13.10 -0.31
N ASP A 107 18.07 14.24 -0.53
CA ASP A 107 18.27 14.84 -1.85
C ASP A 107 19.41 14.21 -2.67
N LYS A 108 20.18 13.28 -2.06
CA LYS A 108 21.31 12.62 -2.73
C LYS A 108 20.96 11.23 -3.23
N ILE A 109 19.98 10.58 -2.65
CA ILE A 109 19.58 9.22 -3.05
C ILE A 109 18.76 9.28 -4.32
N SER A 110 19.16 8.53 -5.36
CA SER A 110 18.41 8.32 -6.59
C SER A 110 17.73 6.95 -6.65
N GLY A 111 18.22 5.99 -5.87
CA GLY A 111 17.63 4.67 -5.75
C GLY A 111 18.37 3.80 -4.75
N ILE A 112 17.63 2.95 -4.07
CA ILE A 112 18.16 1.95 -3.14
C ILE A 112 17.33 0.68 -3.30
N TRP A 113 18.01 -0.46 -3.50
CA TRP A 113 17.34 -1.76 -3.56
C TRP A 113 18.28 -2.89 -3.16
N VAL A 114 17.71 -4.05 -2.84
CA VAL A 114 18.44 -5.29 -2.64
C VAL A 114 18.15 -6.27 -3.77
N GLU A 115 19.04 -7.21 -4.00
CA GLU A 115 18.72 -8.36 -4.83
C GLU A 115 17.83 -9.33 -4.03
N PRO A 116 16.82 -9.95 -4.66
CA PRO A 116 15.96 -10.92 -3.98
C PRO A 116 16.76 -12.11 -3.42
N VAL A 117 16.20 -12.79 -2.43
CA VAL A 117 16.77 -14.04 -1.90
C VAL A 117 17.06 -15.03 -3.04
N PRO A 118 18.11 -15.83 -2.95
CA PRO A 118 19.06 -15.97 -1.86
C PRO A 118 20.27 -15.01 -1.92
N LYS A 119 20.23 -13.97 -2.75
CA LYS A 119 21.37 -13.08 -2.96
C LYS A 119 21.59 -12.13 -1.77
N THR A 120 22.87 -11.83 -1.50
CA THR A 120 23.30 -10.92 -0.42
C THR A 120 23.96 -9.67 -1.01
N ARG A 121 23.25 -8.94 -1.86
CA ARG A 121 23.77 -7.74 -2.53
C ARG A 121 22.77 -6.59 -2.47
N GLY A 122 23.27 -5.43 -2.08
CA GLY A 122 22.57 -4.16 -2.11
C GLY A 122 23.06 -3.26 -3.23
N HIS A 123 22.25 -2.29 -3.57
CA HIS A 123 22.54 -1.27 -4.59
C HIS A 123 22.14 0.09 -4.06
N MET A 124 22.97 1.08 -4.33
CA MET A 124 22.70 2.49 -4.04
C MET A 124 23.06 3.34 -5.26
N ARG A 125 22.16 4.21 -5.64
CA ARG A 125 22.36 5.23 -6.70
C ARG A 125 22.31 6.61 -6.09
N PHE A 126 23.12 7.52 -6.62
CA PHE A 126 23.26 8.86 -6.08
C PHE A 126 23.10 9.94 -7.15
N LYS A 127 22.31 10.96 -6.83
CA LYS A 127 22.28 12.22 -7.57
C LYS A 127 23.64 12.91 -7.40
N GLY A 128 24.40 13.01 -8.50
CA GLY A 128 25.79 13.48 -8.44
C GLY A 128 26.71 12.50 -7.72
N LYS A 129 27.67 13.02 -6.98
CA LYS A 129 28.65 12.21 -6.24
C LYS A 129 28.13 11.74 -4.91
N MET A 130 28.50 10.51 -4.51
CA MET A 130 28.21 9.95 -3.20
C MET A 130 28.95 10.73 -2.10
N PRO A 131 28.27 11.20 -1.04
CA PRO A 131 28.91 11.81 0.12
C PRO A 131 29.97 10.90 0.76
N LYS A 132 31.09 11.49 1.23
CA LYS A 132 32.19 10.73 1.86
C LYS A 132 31.74 10.01 3.14
N GLU A 133 30.80 10.59 3.85
CA GLU A 133 30.19 10.06 5.07
C GLU A 133 29.52 8.72 4.81
N ILE A 134 28.82 8.57 3.70
CA ILE A 134 28.17 7.30 3.31
C ILE A 134 29.20 6.21 3.06
N ARG A 135 30.32 6.52 2.42
CA ARG A 135 31.43 5.57 2.23
C ARG A 135 31.98 5.08 3.59
N THR A 136 32.06 5.97 4.55
CA THR A 136 32.48 5.65 5.91
C THR A 136 31.44 4.77 6.62
N LEU A 137 30.15 5.07 6.49
CA LEU A 137 29.06 4.25 7.03
C LEU A 137 29.06 2.83 6.45
N LEU A 138 29.24 2.68 5.14
CA LEU A 138 29.35 1.37 4.48
C LEU A 138 30.52 0.56 5.02
N ARG A 139 31.69 1.18 5.23
CA ARG A 139 32.89 0.51 5.80
C ARG A 139 32.64 0.09 7.25
N LYS A 140 32.13 1.00 8.09
CA LYS A 140 31.83 0.74 9.51
C LYS A 140 30.86 -0.43 9.68
N ASN A 141 29.89 -0.56 8.77
CA ASN A 141 28.92 -1.66 8.76
C ASN A 141 29.39 -2.91 8.02
N ARG A 142 30.63 -2.97 7.53
CA ARG A 142 31.19 -4.12 6.77
C ARG A 142 30.36 -4.48 5.52
N LEU A 143 29.78 -3.46 4.84
CA LEU A 143 28.94 -3.62 3.67
C LEU A 143 29.60 -3.14 2.36
N SER A 144 30.82 -2.58 2.41
CA SER A 144 31.47 -1.95 1.24
C SER A 144 31.64 -2.89 0.04
N ASN A 145 31.89 -4.17 0.26
CA ASN A 145 32.04 -5.18 -0.79
C ASN A 145 30.73 -5.86 -1.21
N LYS A 146 29.64 -5.61 -0.46
CA LYS A 146 28.31 -6.18 -0.72
C LYS A 146 27.33 -5.15 -1.34
N VAL A 147 27.72 -3.88 -1.41
CA VAL A 147 26.89 -2.80 -1.95
C VAL A 147 27.52 -2.26 -3.21
N ARG A 148 26.78 -2.33 -4.31
CA ARG A 148 27.15 -1.66 -5.57
C ARG A 148 26.68 -0.21 -5.51
N VAL A 149 27.59 0.70 -5.82
CA VAL A 149 27.34 2.14 -5.84
C VAL A 149 27.38 2.64 -7.30
N GLN A 150 26.38 3.44 -7.67
CA GLN A 150 26.33 4.16 -8.93
C GLN A 150 26.14 5.64 -8.62
N GLU A 151 26.90 6.49 -9.28
CA GLU A 151 26.94 7.94 -9.10
C GLU A 151 26.50 8.68 -10.35
N ASN A 152 26.27 10.00 -10.23
CA ASN A 152 25.99 10.94 -11.30
C ASN A 152 24.59 10.81 -11.93
N ASP A 153 23.62 10.25 -11.22
CA ASP A 153 22.22 10.38 -11.62
C ASP A 153 21.80 11.87 -11.56
N LYS A 154 20.85 12.25 -12.40
CA LYS A 154 20.40 13.65 -12.52
C LYS A 154 19.42 14.06 -11.42
N LEU A 155 18.61 13.13 -10.96
CA LEU A 155 17.49 13.37 -10.04
C LEU A 155 17.59 12.48 -8.80
N SER A 156 17.14 13.01 -7.67
CA SER A 156 16.92 12.23 -6.47
C SER A 156 15.64 11.39 -6.60
N LEU A 157 15.49 10.39 -5.73
CA LEU A 157 14.31 9.57 -5.68
C LEU A 157 13.06 10.39 -5.32
N ALA A 158 13.18 11.36 -4.42
CA ALA A 158 12.08 12.27 -4.10
C ALA A 158 11.61 13.08 -5.33
N GLU A 159 12.54 13.56 -6.16
CA GLU A 159 12.22 14.21 -7.43
C GLU A 159 11.55 13.25 -8.42
N GLN A 160 12.02 12.01 -8.50
CA GLN A 160 11.43 11.00 -9.37
C GLN A 160 10.00 10.63 -8.94
N LEU A 161 9.73 10.51 -7.65
CA LEU A 161 8.37 10.23 -7.14
C LEU A 161 7.41 11.41 -7.40
N LYS A 162 7.89 12.65 -7.36
CA LYS A 162 7.09 13.81 -7.81
C LYS A 162 6.74 13.71 -9.29
N ARG A 163 7.68 13.28 -10.15
CA ARG A 163 7.42 13.05 -11.58
C ARG A 163 6.36 11.98 -11.81
N VAL A 164 6.37 10.89 -11.03
CA VAL A 164 5.31 9.85 -11.05
C VAL A 164 3.94 10.46 -10.80
N ASN A 165 3.81 11.29 -9.76
CA ASN A 165 2.53 11.91 -9.41
C ASN A 165 2.04 12.90 -10.49
N ILE A 166 2.96 13.69 -11.07
CA ILE A 166 2.63 14.62 -12.16
C ILE A 166 2.15 13.86 -13.39
N LEU A 167 2.84 12.78 -13.77
CA LEU A 167 2.47 11.94 -14.90
C LEU A 167 1.12 11.27 -14.68
N SER A 168 0.87 10.71 -13.49
CA SER A 168 -0.40 10.07 -13.15
C SER A 168 -1.57 11.03 -13.27
N ARG A 169 -1.41 12.28 -12.79
CA ARG A 169 -2.41 13.33 -12.94
C ARG A 169 -2.60 13.75 -14.41
N SER A 170 -1.52 13.87 -15.16
CA SER A 170 -1.58 14.19 -16.59
C SER A 170 -2.32 13.12 -17.39
N LEU A 171 -2.14 11.85 -17.06
CA LEU A 171 -2.91 10.76 -17.65
C LEU A 171 -4.40 10.85 -17.34
N LEU A 172 -4.73 11.20 -16.09
CA LEU A 172 -6.13 11.40 -15.68
C LEU A 172 -6.78 12.58 -16.44
N ASP A 173 -6.09 13.72 -16.54
CA ASP A 173 -6.55 14.90 -17.26
C ASP A 173 -6.77 14.63 -18.76
N LEU A 174 -5.92 13.78 -19.35
CA LEU A 174 -6.12 13.26 -20.70
C LEU A 174 -7.26 12.24 -20.77
N GLY A 175 -7.92 11.93 -19.63
CA GLY A 175 -9.10 11.06 -19.52
C GLY A 175 -8.76 9.57 -19.53
N TYR A 176 -7.52 9.17 -19.24
CA TYR A 176 -7.15 7.78 -18.98
C TYR A 176 -7.44 7.46 -17.52
N LYS A 177 -8.66 6.99 -17.25
CA LYS A 177 -9.18 6.76 -15.89
C LYS A 177 -8.58 5.53 -15.20
N ASN A 178 -7.91 4.66 -15.95
CA ASN A 178 -7.27 3.46 -15.44
C ASN A 178 -5.81 3.44 -15.89
N ALA A 179 -4.91 3.68 -14.96
CA ALA A 179 -3.47 3.69 -15.20
C ALA A 179 -2.69 3.35 -13.93
N ILE A 180 -1.52 2.74 -14.11
CA ILE A 180 -0.57 2.49 -13.02
C ILE A 180 0.76 3.11 -13.43
N THR A 181 1.33 3.93 -12.58
CA THR A 181 2.59 4.62 -12.83
C THR A 181 3.54 4.39 -11.65
N ALA A 182 4.77 4.00 -11.95
CA ALA A 182 5.82 3.74 -10.96
C ALA A 182 7.19 4.19 -11.46
N PHE A 183 8.06 4.62 -10.57
CA PHE A 183 9.47 4.85 -10.89
C PHE A 183 10.29 3.59 -10.65
N ASN A 184 10.98 3.15 -11.67
CA ASN A 184 11.87 2.00 -11.60
C ASN A 184 13.28 2.46 -11.22
N GLN A 185 13.65 2.22 -9.98
CA GLN A 185 14.94 2.67 -9.43
C GLN A 185 16.16 2.01 -10.11
N LYS A 186 15.99 0.81 -10.71
CA LYS A 186 17.07 0.09 -11.39
C LYS A 186 17.36 0.68 -12.76
N THR A 187 16.32 0.94 -13.54
CA THR A 187 16.43 1.47 -14.92
C THR A 187 16.42 2.99 -14.98
N GLN A 188 16.01 3.67 -13.91
CA GLN A 188 15.79 5.13 -13.82
C GLN A 188 14.71 5.64 -14.79
N MET A 189 13.79 4.76 -15.19
CA MET A 189 12.66 5.10 -16.04
C MET A 189 11.37 5.15 -15.24
N ILE A 190 10.39 5.89 -15.73
CA ILE A 190 9.02 5.82 -15.23
C ILE A 190 8.26 4.79 -16.05
N ASP A 191 7.86 3.71 -15.42
CA ASP A 191 7.02 2.69 -16.01
C ASP A 191 5.55 3.11 -15.85
N SER A 192 4.81 3.21 -16.96
CA SER A 192 3.38 3.51 -16.93
C SER A 192 2.62 2.50 -17.77
N THR A 193 1.62 1.85 -17.15
CA THR A 193 0.67 0.98 -17.84
C THR A 193 -0.68 1.68 -17.88
N VAL A 194 -1.24 1.87 -19.06
CA VAL A 194 -2.50 2.57 -19.30
C VAL A 194 -3.49 1.62 -19.95
N GLN A 195 -4.70 1.57 -19.41
CA GLN A 195 -5.79 0.84 -20.03
C GLN A 195 -6.46 1.70 -21.10
N ALA A 196 -6.44 1.22 -22.35
CA ALA A 196 -7.17 1.84 -23.44
C ALA A 196 -8.57 1.24 -23.51
N SER A 197 -9.61 2.06 -23.37
CA SER A 197 -10.99 1.66 -23.66
C SER A 197 -11.20 1.57 -25.18
N ARG A 198 -12.20 0.78 -25.61
CA ARG A 198 -12.57 0.66 -27.04
C ARG A 198 -12.94 1.99 -27.70
N GLN A 199 -13.36 2.96 -26.88
CA GLN A 199 -13.85 4.27 -27.34
C GLN A 199 -12.75 5.34 -27.38
N LYS A 200 -11.57 5.08 -26.81
CA LYS A 200 -10.50 6.06 -26.71
C LYS A 200 -9.27 5.64 -27.47
N ALA A 201 -8.71 6.58 -28.22
CA ALA A 201 -7.45 6.39 -28.95
C ALA A 201 -6.32 5.92 -27.99
N LYS A 202 -5.40 5.09 -28.51
CA LYS A 202 -4.21 4.71 -27.77
C LYS A 202 -3.46 5.95 -27.30
N PRO A 203 -2.94 5.97 -26.07
CA PRO A 203 -2.18 7.11 -25.57
C PRO A 203 -0.92 7.35 -26.42
N ASP A 204 -0.75 8.60 -26.85
CA ASP A 204 0.45 9.07 -27.54
C ASP A 204 1.43 9.66 -26.51
N LYS A 205 2.68 9.21 -26.54
CA LYS A 205 3.73 9.72 -25.64
C LYS A 205 3.91 11.24 -25.75
N LYS A 206 3.85 11.80 -26.96
CA LYS A 206 4.00 13.24 -27.17
C LYS A 206 2.88 14.03 -26.52
N ALA A 207 1.63 13.58 -26.66
CA ALA A 207 0.46 14.20 -26.02
C ALA A 207 0.56 14.13 -24.50
N ILE A 208 1.00 13.00 -23.93
CA ILE A 208 1.22 12.83 -22.50
C ILE A 208 2.29 13.81 -22.00
N ILE A 209 3.42 13.91 -22.68
CA ILE A 209 4.51 14.81 -22.30
C ILE A 209 4.09 16.27 -22.38
N ALA A 210 3.34 16.65 -23.42
CA ALA A 210 2.79 18.01 -23.55
C ALA A 210 1.85 18.34 -22.36
N GLN A 211 1.03 17.39 -21.92
CA GLN A 211 0.15 17.56 -20.76
C GLN A 211 0.97 17.66 -19.44
N VAL A 212 2.04 16.87 -19.30
CA VAL A 212 2.97 16.99 -18.15
C VAL A 212 3.57 18.39 -18.09
N HIS A 213 4.05 18.93 -19.21
CA HIS A 213 4.61 20.28 -19.26
C HIS A 213 3.56 21.34 -18.90
N LYS A 214 2.32 21.20 -19.36
CA LYS A 214 1.22 22.08 -18.98
C LYS A 214 0.94 22.03 -17.48
N GLN A 215 0.91 20.85 -16.87
CA GLN A 215 0.72 20.68 -15.43
C GLN A 215 1.85 21.34 -14.62
N LEU A 216 3.10 21.18 -15.05
CA LEU A 216 4.25 21.82 -14.42
C LEU A 216 4.15 23.36 -14.46
N GLN A 217 3.75 23.93 -15.60
CA GLN A 217 3.54 25.37 -15.73
C GLN A 217 2.44 25.90 -14.80
N LEU A 218 1.32 25.16 -14.70
CA LEU A 218 0.23 25.52 -13.79
C LEU A 218 0.65 25.47 -12.31
N GLN A 219 1.44 24.47 -11.92
CA GLN A 219 1.97 24.40 -10.55
C GLN A 219 2.96 25.51 -10.25
N GLN A 220 3.82 25.86 -11.21
CA GLN A 220 4.78 26.95 -11.07
C GLN A 220 4.06 28.30 -10.91
N SER A 221 3.03 28.57 -11.72
CA SER A 221 2.23 29.80 -11.62
C SER A 221 1.54 29.93 -10.27
N LYS A 222 0.99 28.84 -9.72
CA LYS A 222 0.38 28.83 -8.38
C LYS A 222 1.41 29.08 -7.29
N ALA A 223 2.56 28.43 -7.34
CA ALA A 223 3.62 28.61 -6.35
C ALA A 223 4.17 30.04 -6.33
N GLN A 224 4.25 30.72 -7.49
CA GLN A 224 4.63 32.13 -7.59
C GLN A 224 3.58 33.05 -6.98
N GLN A 225 2.29 32.74 -7.12
CA GLN A 225 1.20 33.52 -6.51
C GLN A 225 1.14 33.38 -4.98
N GLU A 226 1.55 32.20 -4.46
CA GLU A 226 1.52 31.89 -3.03
C GLU A 226 2.85 32.23 -2.33
N ASP A 227 3.82 32.82 -3.02
CA ASP A 227 5.19 33.09 -2.54
C ASP A 227 5.85 31.84 -1.92
N SER A 228 5.49 30.67 -2.45
CA SER A 228 5.93 29.36 -1.97
C SER A 228 7.12 28.87 -2.77
N PHE A 229 8.03 28.13 -2.10
CA PHE A 229 9.16 27.51 -2.76
C PHE A 229 8.69 26.41 -3.69
N PHE A 230 8.85 26.60 -5.00
CA PHE A 230 8.59 25.59 -6.01
C PHE A 230 9.91 25.07 -6.60
N MET A 231 10.03 23.73 -6.72
CA MET A 231 11.19 23.11 -7.35
C MET A 231 11.24 23.51 -8.83
N ASP A 232 12.45 23.64 -9.37
CA ASP A 232 12.67 23.93 -10.80
C ASP A 232 11.84 22.99 -11.69
N SER A 233 10.87 23.56 -12.40
CA SER A 233 9.98 22.83 -13.31
C SER A 233 10.77 22.11 -14.42
N LYS A 234 11.94 22.65 -14.80
CA LYS A 234 12.81 22.03 -15.79
C LYS A 234 13.42 20.71 -15.27
N ALA A 235 13.74 20.65 -13.95
CA ALA A 235 14.22 19.41 -13.33
C ALA A 235 13.15 18.32 -13.25
N LEU A 236 11.86 18.71 -13.13
CA LEU A 236 10.73 17.77 -13.06
C LEU A 236 10.16 17.39 -14.43
N SER A 237 10.64 17.96 -15.53
CA SER A 237 10.18 17.63 -16.87
C SER A 237 10.44 16.15 -17.22
N ILE A 238 9.54 15.57 -18.02
CA ILE A 238 9.62 14.18 -18.48
C ILE A 238 9.82 14.22 -20.00
N SER A 239 10.81 13.48 -20.49
CA SER A 239 11.04 13.27 -21.92
C SER A 239 10.52 11.89 -22.37
N GLU A 240 10.44 11.66 -23.68
CA GLU A 240 10.06 10.34 -24.22
C GLU A 240 11.00 9.22 -23.77
N GLN A 241 12.27 9.54 -23.53
CA GLN A 241 13.29 8.59 -23.07
C GLN A 241 13.14 8.20 -21.59
N ASP A 242 12.50 9.06 -20.78
CA ASP A 242 12.25 8.79 -19.38
C ASP A 242 11.03 7.88 -19.16
N LEU A 243 10.18 7.71 -20.18
CA LEU A 243 8.87 7.06 -20.09
C LEU A 243 8.85 5.73 -20.82
N ASN A 244 8.64 4.65 -20.05
CA ASN A 244 8.28 3.34 -20.58
C ASN A 244 6.75 3.19 -20.51
N LEU A 245 6.07 3.38 -21.64
CA LEU A 245 4.61 3.33 -21.73
C LEU A 245 4.14 1.99 -22.28
N LYS A 246 3.36 1.26 -21.50
CA LYS A 246 2.64 0.05 -21.89
C LYS A 246 1.15 0.35 -22.01
N VAL A 247 0.55 -0.09 -23.09
CA VAL A 247 -0.90 0.01 -23.30
C VAL A 247 -1.49 -1.39 -23.22
N VAL A 248 -2.50 -1.57 -22.37
CA VAL A 248 -3.29 -2.79 -22.26
C VAL A 248 -4.69 -2.51 -22.77
N SER A 249 -5.28 -3.49 -23.48
CA SER A 249 -6.66 -3.43 -23.94
C SER A 249 -7.52 -4.33 -23.06
N GLY A 250 -8.74 -3.91 -22.76
CA GLY A 250 -9.69 -4.68 -21.97
C GLY A 250 -10.51 -3.79 -21.06
N ASP A 251 -11.59 -4.34 -20.52
CA ASP A 251 -12.48 -3.66 -19.60
C ASP A 251 -12.32 -4.17 -18.15
N ALA A 252 -11.35 -5.10 -17.92
CA ALA A 252 -11.05 -5.60 -16.58
C ALA A 252 -10.48 -4.48 -15.70
N PRO A 253 -10.87 -4.41 -14.42
CA PRO A 253 -10.34 -3.40 -13.51
C PRO A 253 -8.82 -3.54 -13.37
N MET A 254 -8.13 -2.41 -13.27
CA MET A 254 -6.67 -2.36 -13.08
C MET A 254 -6.24 -2.83 -11.68
N ILE A 255 -7.11 -2.63 -10.70
CA ILE A 255 -7.03 -3.23 -9.36
C ILE A 255 -8.31 -4.02 -9.13
N ASN A 256 -8.15 -5.26 -8.72
CA ASN A 256 -9.22 -6.02 -8.10
C ASN A 256 -9.14 -5.72 -6.61
N PHE A 257 -10.10 -4.95 -6.11
CA PHE A 257 -10.33 -4.87 -4.67
C PHE A 257 -10.93 -6.19 -4.23
N GLU A 258 -10.31 -6.77 -3.23
CA GLU A 258 -10.73 -8.03 -2.65
C GLU A 258 -11.47 -7.71 -1.37
N HIS A 259 -12.59 -8.37 -1.10
CA HIS A 259 -13.37 -8.17 0.11
C HIS A 259 -12.94 -9.17 1.18
N SER A 260 -12.64 -8.66 2.34
CA SER A 260 -12.45 -9.26 3.68
C SER A 260 -11.08 -9.79 4.12
N ARG A 261 -10.68 -9.44 5.32
CA ARG A 261 -10.09 -10.08 6.49
C ARG A 261 -8.58 -10.16 6.62
N GLY A 262 -7.95 -9.28 7.45
CA GLY A 262 -6.57 -9.44 7.89
C GLY A 262 -6.47 -9.78 9.35
N GLY A 263 -5.90 -10.58 9.90
CA GLY A 263 -5.87 -10.93 11.30
C GLY A 263 -7.24 -11.38 11.80
N ASN A 264 -8.21 -10.52 11.80
CA ASN A 264 -9.57 -10.78 12.24
C ASN A 264 -10.62 -10.30 11.22
N TRP A 265 -11.86 -10.77 11.38
CA TRP A 265 -12.94 -10.43 10.50
C TRP A 265 -13.50 -9.03 10.77
N LEU A 266 -13.68 -8.24 9.73
CA LEU A 266 -14.49 -7.03 9.76
C LEU A 266 -15.79 -7.28 9.00
N ARG A 267 -16.91 -6.82 9.59
CA ARG A 267 -18.25 -7.07 9.05
C ARG A 267 -18.99 -5.78 8.75
N ASP A 268 -19.80 -5.81 7.70
CA ASP A 268 -20.87 -4.88 7.42
C ASP A 268 -22.20 -5.57 7.64
N ASP A 269 -23.00 -5.11 8.61
CA ASP A 269 -24.34 -5.62 8.96
C ASP A 269 -24.42 -7.17 9.02
N GLY A 270 -23.40 -7.81 9.61
CA GLY A 270 -23.33 -9.26 9.77
C GLY A 270 -22.65 -10.00 8.62
N PHE A 271 -22.39 -9.36 7.48
CA PHE A 271 -21.62 -9.95 6.39
C PHE A 271 -20.13 -9.70 6.58
N ARG A 272 -19.35 -10.71 6.38
CA ARG A 272 -17.90 -10.66 6.47
C ARG A 272 -17.35 -10.00 5.20
N GLU A 273 -16.78 -8.78 5.31
CA GLU A 273 -16.37 -7.97 4.16
C GLU A 273 -14.87 -7.75 4.06
N CYS A 274 -14.21 -7.41 5.14
CA CYS A 274 -12.83 -6.99 5.14
C CYS A 274 -12.05 -7.48 6.36
N THR A 275 -10.81 -7.19 6.31
CA THR A 275 -9.72 -7.65 7.14
C THR A 275 -9.23 -6.53 8.06
N SER A 276 -9.13 -6.77 9.38
CA SER A 276 -8.37 -5.88 10.26
C SER A 276 -6.89 -5.90 9.86
N GLY A 277 -6.28 -4.74 9.74
CA GLY A 277 -4.85 -4.63 9.50
C GLY A 277 -4.07 -4.68 10.81
N TRP A 278 -4.12 -3.60 11.53
CA TRP A 278 -3.29 -3.39 12.73
C TRP A 278 -4.06 -2.69 13.84
N ALA A 279 -3.75 -3.03 15.09
CA ALA A 279 -4.17 -2.26 16.23
C ALA A 279 -3.48 -0.90 16.26
N VAL A 280 -4.24 0.17 16.45
CA VAL A 280 -3.76 1.55 16.42
C VAL A 280 -4.31 2.37 17.59
N SER A 281 -3.58 3.44 17.92
CA SER A 281 -4.07 4.54 18.76
C SER A 281 -4.24 5.78 17.90
N GLY A 282 -5.36 6.48 18.04
CA GLY A 282 -5.66 7.71 17.31
C GLY A 282 -6.31 8.77 18.18
N GLY A 283 -6.51 9.97 17.64
CA GLY A 283 -7.15 11.08 18.39
C GLY A 283 -8.58 10.78 18.86
N SER A 284 -9.24 9.80 18.25
CA SER A 284 -10.60 9.35 18.63
C SER A 284 -10.61 8.12 19.54
N GLY A 285 -9.46 7.58 19.93
CA GLY A 285 -9.30 6.41 20.78
C GLY A 285 -8.51 5.29 20.14
N ASP A 286 -8.46 4.14 20.83
CA ASP A 286 -7.85 2.92 20.31
C ASP A 286 -8.80 2.20 19.35
N GLY A 287 -8.23 1.45 18.41
CA GLY A 287 -9.00 0.71 17.43
C GLY A 287 -8.14 0.00 16.40
N ILE A 288 -8.65 -0.14 15.21
CA ILE A 288 -8.01 -0.84 14.11
C ILE A 288 -7.92 0.02 12.86
N ILE A 289 -6.92 -0.28 12.04
CA ILE A 289 -6.74 0.26 10.71
C ILE A 289 -6.95 -0.84 9.66
N THR A 290 -7.61 -0.49 8.56
CA THR A 290 -7.91 -1.40 7.44
C THR A 290 -7.84 -0.64 6.11
N ALA A 291 -8.25 -1.23 5.00
CA ALA A 291 -8.29 -0.56 3.71
C ALA A 291 -9.56 0.30 3.53
N ALA A 292 -9.41 1.48 2.94
CA ALA A 292 -10.50 2.45 2.77
C ALA A 292 -11.60 1.98 1.81
N HIS A 293 -11.27 1.12 0.85
CA HIS A 293 -12.27 0.54 -0.06
C HIS A 293 -13.19 -0.49 0.63
N CYS A 294 -12.92 -0.82 1.90
CA CYS A 294 -13.73 -1.67 2.76
C CYS A 294 -14.87 -0.89 3.44
N SER A 295 -15.59 -0.08 2.73
CA SER A 295 -16.64 0.80 3.28
C SER A 295 -17.79 0.02 3.95
N GLY A 296 -18.45 0.66 4.94
CA GLY A 296 -19.64 0.10 5.59
C GLY A 296 -19.36 -0.72 6.86
N LEU A 297 -18.11 -0.95 7.21
CA LEU A 297 -17.71 -1.80 8.34
C LEU A 297 -18.20 -1.27 9.68
N ASN A 298 -18.89 -2.12 10.45
CA ASN A 298 -19.49 -1.75 11.73
C ASN A 298 -19.30 -2.79 12.85
N GLN A 299 -18.73 -3.97 12.54
CA GLN A 299 -18.53 -5.04 13.53
C GLN A 299 -17.17 -5.70 13.34
N PHE A 300 -16.60 -6.15 14.47
CA PHE A 300 -15.36 -6.90 14.55
C PHE A 300 -15.64 -8.33 15.06
N GLU A 301 -15.08 -9.33 14.38
CA GLU A 301 -15.21 -10.72 14.75
C GLU A 301 -13.83 -11.33 15.05
N GLU A 302 -13.64 -11.75 16.28
CA GLU A 302 -12.46 -12.46 16.73
C GLU A 302 -12.82 -13.88 17.15
N PRO A 303 -12.02 -14.91 16.83
CA PRO A 303 -12.29 -16.28 17.25
C PRO A 303 -12.43 -16.40 18.77
N GLY A 304 -13.53 -17.01 19.21
CA GLY A 304 -13.81 -17.22 20.64
C GLY A 304 -14.29 -15.98 21.41
N VAL A 305 -14.47 -14.84 20.75
CA VAL A 305 -14.97 -13.60 21.35
C VAL A 305 -16.31 -13.24 20.72
N PRO A 306 -17.33 -12.79 21.52
CA PRO A 306 -18.56 -12.27 20.95
C PRO A 306 -18.30 -11.12 19.99
N LEU A 307 -19.12 -11.02 18.93
CA LEU A 307 -19.09 -9.88 18.01
C LEU A 307 -19.20 -8.56 18.77
N TYR A 308 -18.35 -7.59 18.45
CA TYR A 308 -18.43 -6.27 19.03
C TYR A 308 -18.43 -5.16 17.98
N SER A 309 -19.01 -4.02 18.35
CA SER A 309 -19.24 -2.91 17.46
C SER A 309 -17.94 -2.15 17.18
N MET A 310 -17.83 -1.68 15.96
CA MET A 310 -16.82 -0.70 15.53
C MET A 310 -17.49 0.61 15.17
N THR A 311 -16.77 1.70 15.32
CA THR A 311 -17.23 3.02 14.90
C THR A 311 -16.23 3.62 13.94
N TRP A 312 -16.67 3.90 12.72
CA TRP A 312 -15.90 4.60 11.71
C TRP A 312 -15.42 5.97 12.23
N ARG A 313 -14.19 6.33 11.96
CA ARG A 313 -13.57 7.58 12.42
C ARG A 313 -12.97 8.41 11.29
N ASN A 314 -12.22 7.77 10.41
CA ASN A 314 -11.55 8.47 9.32
C ASN A 314 -11.22 7.51 8.18
N GLN A 315 -11.14 8.06 6.96
CA GLN A 315 -10.86 7.31 5.75
C GLN A 315 -10.00 8.13 4.80
N HIS A 316 -9.08 7.49 4.13
CA HIS A 316 -8.28 8.09 3.08
C HIS A 316 -8.13 7.13 1.89
N LEU A 317 -8.79 7.44 0.79
CA LEU A 317 -8.56 6.82 -0.52
C LEU A 317 -7.99 7.89 -1.45
N GLY A 318 -6.68 8.01 -1.53
CA GLY A 318 -6.05 9.16 -2.19
C GLY A 318 -4.51 9.12 -2.23
N PRO A 319 -3.85 10.28 -2.23
CA PRO A 319 -2.40 10.38 -2.46
C PRO A 319 -1.51 9.63 -1.47
N LEU A 320 -2.00 9.34 -0.26
CA LEU A 320 -1.27 8.60 0.79
C LEU A 320 -1.72 7.15 0.93
N GLY A 321 -2.48 6.62 -0.05
CA GLY A 321 -2.87 5.22 -0.07
C GLY A 321 -4.36 4.99 0.10
N ASP A 322 -4.69 3.83 0.58
CA ASP A 322 -6.01 3.22 0.73
C ASP A 322 -6.13 2.74 2.18
N THR A 323 -6.70 3.55 3.06
CA THR A 323 -6.69 3.32 4.50
C THR A 323 -7.94 3.85 5.18
N GLU A 324 -8.48 3.07 6.12
CA GLU A 324 -9.63 3.42 6.95
C GLU A 324 -9.34 3.08 8.42
N TYR A 325 -9.87 3.91 9.34
CA TYR A 325 -9.70 3.77 10.78
C TYR A 325 -11.05 3.70 11.50
N HIS A 326 -11.18 2.70 12.38
CA HIS A 326 -12.31 2.49 13.26
C HIS A 326 -11.85 2.38 14.71
N THR A 327 -12.60 2.98 15.64
CA THR A 327 -12.48 2.65 17.07
C THR A 327 -13.33 1.44 17.39
N THR A 328 -12.88 0.63 18.33
CA THR A 328 -13.56 -0.56 18.82
C THR A 328 -14.05 -0.37 20.25
N THR A 329 -14.97 -1.20 20.72
CA THR A 329 -15.44 -1.23 22.11
C THR A 329 -14.53 -2.07 23.02
N HIS A 330 -13.57 -2.78 22.44
CA HIS A 330 -12.57 -3.58 23.14
C HIS A 330 -11.19 -2.92 23.10
N ILE A 331 -10.32 -3.35 24.01
CA ILE A 331 -8.90 -2.96 24.00
C ILE A 331 -8.20 -3.82 22.94
N GLU A 332 -7.73 -3.17 21.89
CA GLU A 332 -6.93 -3.84 20.87
C GLU A 332 -5.48 -3.94 21.34
N PRO A 333 -4.94 -5.14 21.60
CA PRO A 333 -3.55 -5.32 21.97
C PRO A 333 -2.63 -5.00 20.78
N ALA A 334 -1.35 -4.77 21.06
CA ALA A 334 -0.31 -4.60 20.03
C ALA A 334 0.05 -5.96 19.41
N GLU A 335 -0.92 -6.65 18.83
CA GLU A 335 -0.82 -8.02 18.35
C GLU A 335 -1.49 -8.18 16.99
N PHE A 336 -1.12 -9.24 16.27
CA PHE A 336 -1.77 -9.62 15.02
C PHE A 336 -1.74 -11.14 14.80
N TYR A 337 -2.70 -11.66 14.08
CA TYR A 337 -2.68 -13.04 13.60
C TYR A 337 -1.72 -13.16 12.41
N ALA A 338 -0.68 -13.94 12.58
CA ALA A 338 0.27 -14.27 11.53
C ALA A 338 -0.20 -15.45 10.67
N SER A 339 -0.99 -16.35 11.25
CA SER A 339 -1.75 -17.43 10.62
C SER A 339 -2.91 -17.82 11.53
N SER A 340 -3.76 -18.74 11.09
CA SER A 340 -4.84 -19.26 11.95
C SER A 340 -4.24 -19.85 13.23
N GLY A 341 -4.62 -19.28 14.39
CA GLY A 341 -4.15 -19.72 15.70
C GLY A 341 -2.75 -19.23 16.12
N GLN A 342 -2.01 -18.53 15.25
CA GLN A 342 -0.70 -17.95 15.59
C GLN A 342 -0.79 -16.45 15.80
N ILE A 343 -0.60 -15.99 17.02
CA ILE A 343 -0.57 -14.58 17.39
C ILE A 343 0.87 -14.11 17.55
N ARG A 344 1.15 -12.92 17.06
CA ARG A 344 2.45 -12.25 17.19
C ARG A 344 2.25 -10.85 17.74
N GLU A 345 3.18 -10.45 18.60
CA GLU A 345 3.29 -9.06 19.03
C GLU A 345 3.78 -8.17 17.91
N VAL A 346 3.32 -6.93 17.87
CA VAL A 346 3.90 -5.88 17.02
C VAL A 346 4.97 -5.15 17.83
N ASN A 347 6.23 -5.38 17.52
CA ASN A 347 7.35 -4.73 18.23
C ASN A 347 7.91 -3.53 17.46
N ASN A 348 7.56 -3.39 16.19
CA ASN A 348 8.06 -2.32 15.34
C ASN A 348 7.15 -2.14 14.12
N TRP A 349 7.35 -1.03 13.41
CA TRP A 349 6.72 -0.76 12.12
C TRP A 349 7.72 -0.14 11.16
N ARG A 350 7.49 -0.34 9.86
CA ARG A 350 8.40 0.10 8.82
C ARG A 350 8.20 1.59 8.53
N TRP A 351 9.19 2.40 8.87
CA TRP A 351 9.27 3.78 8.43
C TRP A 351 9.40 3.83 6.90
N THR A 352 8.68 4.68 6.26
CA THR A 352 8.72 5.19 4.89
C THR A 352 9.17 4.30 3.71
N TRP A 353 9.88 3.17 3.89
CA TRP A 353 10.52 2.52 2.74
C TRP A 353 10.46 1.01 2.82
N SER A 354 9.42 0.45 2.19
CA SER A 354 9.50 -0.92 1.69
C SER A 354 10.56 -0.94 0.60
N MET A 355 11.71 -1.55 0.86
CA MET A 355 12.83 -1.52 -0.08
C MET A 355 12.58 -2.48 -1.25
N PRO A 356 12.67 -2.04 -2.52
CA PRO A 356 12.59 -2.94 -3.66
C PRO A 356 13.60 -4.10 -3.55
N GLY A 357 13.14 -5.32 -3.80
CA GLY A 357 13.90 -6.55 -3.64
C GLY A 357 13.84 -7.19 -2.25
N ALA A 358 13.30 -6.49 -1.24
CA ALA A 358 13.10 -7.06 0.09
C ALA A 358 11.97 -8.08 0.09
N SER A 359 12.13 -9.14 0.91
CA SER A 359 11.08 -10.14 1.16
C SER A 359 10.11 -9.63 2.21
N VAL A 360 8.83 -9.94 2.04
CA VAL A 360 7.74 -9.57 2.95
C VAL A 360 6.68 -10.66 2.96
N CYS A 361 6.02 -10.84 4.09
CA CYS A 361 4.94 -11.80 4.27
C CYS A 361 3.59 -11.10 4.32
N ARG A 362 2.55 -11.83 3.93
CA ARG A 362 1.16 -11.45 4.08
C ARG A 362 0.38 -12.60 4.73
N TYR A 363 -0.56 -12.26 5.57
CA TYR A 363 -1.61 -13.15 6.01
C TYR A 363 -2.96 -12.54 5.65
N GLY A 364 -3.84 -13.33 5.09
CA GLY A 364 -5.22 -12.95 4.83
C GLY A 364 -6.17 -13.93 5.50
N ARG A 365 -7.22 -13.44 6.13
CA ARG A 365 -8.17 -14.29 6.87
C ARG A 365 -9.01 -15.16 5.94
N SER A 366 -9.36 -14.66 4.75
CA SER A 366 -10.09 -15.42 3.73
C SER A 366 -9.26 -16.56 3.17
N SER A 367 -8.05 -16.23 2.72
CA SER A 367 -7.10 -17.24 2.24
C SER A 367 -6.64 -18.15 3.36
N ASN A 368 -6.67 -17.67 4.59
CA ASN A 368 -6.20 -18.34 5.82
C ASN A 368 -4.77 -18.90 5.68
N ILE A 369 -3.95 -18.27 4.86
CA ILE A 369 -2.60 -18.72 4.54
C ILE A 369 -1.62 -17.55 4.75
N ARG A 370 -0.52 -17.82 5.49
CA ARG A 370 0.64 -16.94 5.50
C ARG A 370 1.52 -17.23 4.31
N THR A 371 1.77 -16.21 3.50
CA THR A 371 2.68 -16.30 2.35
C THR A 371 3.85 -15.33 2.53
N CYS A 372 5.09 -15.79 2.30
CA CYS A 372 6.33 -15.03 2.50
C CYS A 372 7.19 -14.90 1.24
N ASN A 373 6.81 -15.53 0.13
CA ASN A 373 7.53 -15.45 -1.13
C ASN A 373 7.23 -14.18 -1.95
N HIS A 374 6.76 -13.15 -1.28
CA HIS A 374 6.56 -11.84 -1.89
C HIS A 374 7.86 -11.04 -1.88
N THR A 375 8.20 -10.47 -3.03
CA THR A 375 9.33 -9.54 -3.17
C THR A 375 8.78 -8.17 -3.55
N VAL A 376 9.15 -7.13 -2.81
CA VAL A 376 8.80 -5.74 -3.14
C VAL A 376 9.37 -5.39 -4.52
N LEU A 377 8.51 -4.91 -5.41
CA LEU A 377 8.88 -4.52 -6.79
C LEU A 377 9.15 -3.01 -6.87
N ASN A 378 8.14 -2.22 -6.55
CA ASN A 378 8.21 -0.76 -6.65
C ASN A 378 7.58 -0.12 -5.42
N ILE A 379 8.02 1.11 -5.14
CA ILE A 379 7.48 1.99 -4.10
C ILE A 379 7.01 3.31 -4.71
N GLY A 380 6.13 4.03 -4.02
CA GLY A 380 5.56 5.27 -4.51
C GLY A 380 4.78 5.09 -5.81
N VAL A 381 4.14 3.94 -5.95
CA VAL A 381 3.27 3.63 -7.09
C VAL A 381 2.01 4.46 -6.98
N THR A 382 1.60 5.07 -8.08
CA THR A 382 0.31 5.73 -8.17
C THR A 382 -0.60 4.93 -9.09
N VAL A 383 -1.76 4.61 -8.58
CA VAL A 383 -2.83 3.92 -9.30
C VAL A 383 -3.95 4.90 -9.56
N ASN A 384 -4.36 4.99 -10.80
CA ASN A 384 -5.58 5.68 -11.19
C ASN A 384 -6.64 4.62 -11.50
N GLN A 385 -7.64 4.53 -10.66
CA GLN A 385 -8.74 3.60 -10.83
C GLN A 385 -10.06 4.33 -10.88
N ASN A 386 -10.75 4.19 -12.01
CA ASN A 386 -12.06 4.84 -12.26
C ASN A 386 -12.03 6.37 -12.03
N GLY A 387 -10.87 7.01 -12.22
CA GLY A 387 -10.69 8.44 -12.01
C GLY A 387 -10.23 8.84 -10.60
N THR A 388 -10.08 7.91 -9.68
CA THR A 388 -9.49 8.15 -8.35
C THR A 388 -8.01 7.86 -8.38
N LEU A 389 -7.18 8.83 -7.97
CA LEU A 389 -5.73 8.66 -7.84
C LEU A 389 -5.40 8.18 -6.44
N VAL A 390 -4.89 6.95 -6.34
CA VAL A 390 -4.39 6.36 -5.09
C VAL A 390 -2.87 6.28 -5.20
N GLY A 391 -2.18 7.07 -4.41
CA GLY A 391 -0.72 7.22 -4.45
C GLY A 391 0.00 6.50 -3.33
N SER A 392 1.32 6.68 -3.27
CA SER A 392 2.22 6.15 -2.25
C SER A 392 2.17 4.62 -2.07
N MET A 393 1.59 3.88 -3.02
CA MET A 393 1.42 2.44 -2.92
C MET A 393 2.74 1.69 -3.13
N VAL A 394 2.79 0.46 -2.64
CA VAL A 394 3.86 -0.50 -2.86
C VAL A 394 3.33 -1.70 -3.64
N THR A 395 4.11 -2.18 -4.60
CA THR A 395 3.81 -3.42 -5.33
C THR A 395 4.76 -4.55 -4.94
N ALA A 396 4.23 -5.78 -4.89
CA ALA A 396 5.01 -6.98 -4.59
C ALA A 396 4.63 -8.14 -5.53
N THR A 397 5.59 -9.05 -5.73
CA THR A 397 5.39 -10.27 -6.56
C THR A 397 4.41 -11.26 -5.95
N ASN A 398 4.03 -12.24 -6.74
CA ASN A 398 3.37 -13.48 -6.29
C ASN A 398 2.06 -13.22 -5.53
N HIS A 399 1.14 -12.49 -6.16
CA HIS A 399 -0.17 -12.29 -5.55
C HIS A 399 -0.84 -13.65 -5.26
N SER A 400 -1.24 -13.85 -4.01
CA SER A 400 -1.91 -15.05 -3.51
C SER A 400 -3.19 -14.72 -2.74
N GLY A 401 -3.62 -13.45 -2.77
CA GLY A 401 -4.84 -12.97 -2.13
C GLY A 401 -6.09 -13.43 -2.87
N ILE A 402 -7.15 -13.63 -2.12
CA ILE A 402 -8.51 -13.85 -2.63
C ILE A 402 -9.41 -12.77 -2.08
N GLY A 403 -10.61 -12.68 -2.68
CA GLY A 403 -11.65 -11.80 -2.17
C GLY A 403 -11.76 -11.97 -0.67
N GLY A 404 -11.53 -10.87 0.06
CA GLY A 404 -11.53 -11.03 1.43
C GLY A 404 -10.26 -10.76 2.20
N ASP A 405 -9.15 -10.70 1.57
CA ASP A 405 -7.87 -10.41 2.20
C ASP A 405 -7.56 -8.90 2.29
N SER A 406 -8.42 -8.04 1.74
CA SER A 406 -8.29 -6.57 1.81
C SER A 406 -8.21 -6.05 3.23
N GLY A 407 -7.35 -5.08 3.47
CA GLY A 407 -7.07 -4.50 4.78
C GLY A 407 -6.04 -5.28 5.60
N GLY A 408 -5.71 -6.52 5.20
CA GLY A 408 -4.79 -7.39 5.91
C GLY A 408 -3.38 -6.86 6.07
N GLY A 409 -2.74 -7.25 7.17
CA GLY A 409 -1.39 -6.80 7.51
C GLY A 409 -0.30 -7.43 6.63
N TRP A 410 0.57 -6.61 6.07
CA TRP A 410 1.85 -7.05 5.55
C TRP A 410 2.90 -6.94 6.64
N SER A 411 3.70 -7.99 6.86
CA SER A 411 4.65 -8.09 7.97
C SER A 411 5.92 -8.84 7.60
N TRP A 412 6.96 -8.68 8.41
CA TRP A 412 8.09 -9.58 8.49
C TRP A 412 8.49 -9.74 9.96
N GLY A 413 8.47 -10.98 10.46
CA GLY A 413 8.58 -11.23 11.90
C GLY A 413 7.49 -10.47 12.66
N ASN A 414 7.91 -9.62 13.59
CA ASN A 414 7.08 -8.76 14.43
C ASN A 414 6.98 -7.31 13.93
N THR A 415 7.39 -7.04 12.70
CA THR A 415 7.38 -5.69 12.13
C THR A 415 6.21 -5.52 11.18
N ALA A 416 5.39 -4.49 11.40
CA ALA A 416 4.32 -4.08 10.49
C ALA A 416 4.90 -3.36 9.25
N TRP A 417 4.45 -3.73 8.04
CA TRP A 417 4.93 -3.18 6.77
C TRP A 417 3.87 -2.42 6.00
N GLY A 418 2.63 -2.87 6.03
CA GLY A 418 1.57 -2.24 5.25
C GLY A 418 0.19 -2.85 5.45
N ILE A 419 -0.76 -2.34 4.66
CA ILE A 419 -2.17 -2.69 4.64
C ILE A 419 -2.51 -3.14 3.23
N HIS A 420 -3.03 -4.35 3.07
CA HIS A 420 -3.32 -4.93 1.76
C HIS A 420 -4.48 -4.22 1.07
N SER A 421 -4.28 -3.85 -0.19
CA SER A 421 -5.33 -3.24 -1.00
C SER A 421 -5.86 -4.17 -2.09
N GLY A 422 -5.08 -5.13 -2.56
CA GLY A 422 -5.53 -6.06 -3.60
C GLY A 422 -4.44 -6.46 -4.58
N SER A 423 -4.83 -6.73 -5.83
CA SER A 423 -3.92 -7.13 -6.92
C SER A 423 -4.04 -6.23 -8.13
N ILE A 424 -2.97 -6.16 -8.89
CA ILE A 424 -2.92 -5.47 -10.19
C ILE A 424 -2.50 -6.44 -11.31
N TRP A 425 -2.78 -6.07 -12.56
CA TRP A 425 -2.41 -6.84 -13.75
C TRP A 425 -2.88 -8.30 -13.73
N SER A 426 -4.21 -8.48 -13.75
CA SER A 426 -4.81 -9.82 -13.77
C SER A 426 -4.41 -10.74 -12.61
N GLY A 427 -4.16 -10.19 -11.42
CA GLY A 427 -3.96 -10.99 -10.22
C GLY A 427 -2.54 -11.51 -10.01
N THR A 428 -1.52 -11.00 -10.73
CA THR A 428 -0.15 -11.50 -10.57
C THR A 428 0.73 -10.69 -9.61
N THR A 429 0.34 -9.47 -9.29
CA THR A 429 1.10 -8.54 -8.46
C THR A 429 0.21 -7.98 -7.36
N SER A 430 0.62 -8.12 -6.12
CA SER A 430 -0.06 -7.51 -4.97
C SER A 430 0.23 -6.02 -4.89
N VAL A 431 -0.72 -5.27 -4.34
CA VAL A 431 -0.56 -3.86 -4.00
C VAL A 431 -1.01 -3.62 -2.56
N PHE A 432 -0.27 -2.77 -1.84
CA PHE A 432 -0.57 -2.42 -0.47
C PHE A 432 -0.17 -0.97 -0.14
N THR A 433 -0.85 -0.38 0.82
CA THR A 433 -0.49 0.91 1.41
C THR A 433 0.64 0.68 2.41
N PRO A 434 1.81 1.37 2.31
CA PRO A 434 2.83 1.31 3.34
C PRO A 434 2.27 1.77 4.69
N ILE A 435 2.73 1.14 5.76
CA ILE A 435 2.13 1.38 7.09
C ILE A 435 2.28 2.81 7.57
N TYR A 436 3.40 3.48 7.25
CA TYR A 436 3.62 4.88 7.63
C TYR A 436 2.61 5.82 6.96
N GLU A 437 2.45 5.70 5.65
CA GLU A 437 1.48 6.49 4.87
C GLU A 437 0.05 6.19 5.32
N GLY A 438 -0.26 4.93 5.60
CA GLY A 438 -1.55 4.54 6.17
C GLY A 438 -1.84 5.24 7.50
N MET A 439 -0.89 5.21 8.43
CA MET A 439 -1.04 5.86 9.74
C MET A 439 -1.28 7.37 9.62
N ILE A 440 -0.43 8.07 8.88
CA ILE A 440 -0.55 9.55 8.77
C ILE A 440 -1.79 9.97 8.00
N SER A 441 -2.26 9.17 7.04
CA SER A 441 -3.43 9.48 6.22
C SER A 441 -4.73 9.55 7.03
N VAL A 442 -4.83 8.76 8.10
CA VAL A 442 -6.02 8.71 8.98
C VAL A 442 -5.76 9.21 10.41
N GLY A 443 -4.54 9.69 10.69
CA GLY A 443 -4.20 10.33 11.97
C GLY A 443 -4.06 9.35 13.13
N THR A 444 -3.43 8.19 12.90
CA THR A 444 -3.24 7.13 13.89
C THR A 444 -1.77 6.73 14.04
N PHE A 445 -1.48 5.93 15.06
CA PHE A 445 -0.17 5.30 15.30
C PHE A 445 -0.36 3.82 15.60
N ILE A 446 0.48 2.97 15.00
CA ILE A 446 0.50 1.53 15.31
C ILE A 446 0.85 1.33 16.78
N LYS A 447 0.07 0.48 17.46
CA LYS A 447 0.40 0.03 18.83
C LYS A 447 1.58 -0.95 18.73
N THR A 448 2.56 -0.75 19.60
CA THR A 448 3.74 -1.65 19.74
C THR A 448 3.90 -2.05 21.19
N GLN A 449 4.45 -3.27 21.40
CA GLN A 449 4.84 -3.78 22.73
C GLN A 449 6.17 -3.17 23.16
#